data_8c59d9a2e0b8c25e00f72265ab861d2d
#
_entry.id   8c59d9a2e0b8c25e00f72265ab861d2d
#
_cell.length_a   1.000
_cell.length_b   1.000
_cell.length_c   1.000
_cell.angle_alpha   90.00
_cell.angle_beta   90.00
_cell.angle_gamma   90.00
#
_symmetry.space_group_name_H-M   'P 1'
#
loop_
_entity.id
_entity.type
_entity.pdbx_description
1 polymer ?
#
loop_
_entity_poly.entity_id
_entity_poly.type
_entity_poly.pdbx_seq_one_letter_code
_entity_poly.pdbx_strand_id
1 'polypeptide(L)'
;MADFPTTARVVIIGGGVVGTSTLYHLAKAGWKDCVLLEKNELTAGSTWHAAGNVPNFAGSWAVRNMQRYGAKMYRKLGEDVDYPMNYHVTGALRLAHSKERMQEFERVAGMGR
;
A
#
# COMPACT_ATOMS: atom_id res chain seq x y z
N MET A 1 -28.93 -17.25 4.20
CA MET A 1 -28.45 -15.96 3.69
C MET A 1 -27.64 -15.31 4.80
N ALA A 2 -26.44 -14.80 4.51
CA ALA A 2 -25.74 -14.05 5.55
C ALA A 2 -26.55 -12.79 5.85
N ASP A 3 -26.85 -12.55 7.13
CA ASP A 3 -27.51 -11.33 7.58
C ASP A 3 -26.52 -10.17 7.43
N PHE A 4 -26.73 -9.37 6.42
CA PHE A 4 -25.96 -8.13 6.23
C PHE A 4 -26.42 -7.09 7.24
N PRO A 5 -25.49 -6.35 7.86
CA PRO A 5 -25.86 -5.26 8.74
C PRO A 5 -26.69 -4.22 7.98
N THR A 6 -27.80 -3.79 8.57
CA THR A 6 -28.69 -2.77 7.96
C THR A 6 -28.13 -1.36 8.12
N THR A 7 -27.16 -1.16 8.97
CA THR A 7 -26.48 0.12 9.22
C THR A 7 -24.98 -0.10 9.38
N ALA A 8 -24.19 0.85 8.96
CA ALA A 8 -22.74 0.86 9.17
C ALA A 8 -22.25 2.30 9.39
N ARG A 9 -21.24 2.46 10.20
CA ARG A 9 -20.57 3.75 10.40
C ARG A 9 -19.74 4.14 9.20
N VAL A 10 -19.08 3.16 8.57
CA VAL A 10 -18.28 3.32 7.35
C VAL A 10 -18.57 2.16 6.42
N VAL A 11 -18.86 2.48 5.16
CA VAL A 11 -18.97 1.50 4.08
C VAL A 11 -17.83 1.73 3.10
N ILE A 12 -17.03 0.70 2.86
CA ILE A 12 -15.92 0.70 1.90
C ILE A 12 -16.36 -0.12 0.70
N ILE A 13 -16.31 0.47 -0.49
CA ILE A 13 -16.69 -0.20 -1.73
C ILE A 13 -15.44 -0.59 -2.50
N GLY A 14 -15.24 -1.88 -2.68
CA GLY A 14 -14.11 -2.50 -3.37
C GLY A 14 -13.11 -3.17 -2.43
N GLY A 15 -12.86 -4.45 -2.65
CA GLY A 15 -11.96 -5.31 -1.87
C GLY A 15 -10.53 -5.41 -2.44
N GLY A 16 -10.07 -4.43 -3.20
CA GLY A 16 -8.67 -4.32 -3.63
C GLY A 16 -7.76 -3.81 -2.51
N VAL A 17 -6.46 -3.64 -2.79
CA VAL A 17 -5.46 -3.19 -1.81
C VAL A 17 -5.84 -1.89 -1.10
N VAL A 18 -6.49 -0.97 -1.77
CA VAL A 18 -6.92 0.30 -1.17
C VAL A 18 -8.03 0.07 -0.16
N GLY A 19 -9.09 -0.67 -0.54
CA GLY A 19 -10.23 -0.92 0.37
C GLY A 19 -9.84 -1.76 1.57
N THR A 20 -9.10 -2.85 1.36
CA THR A 20 -8.62 -3.71 2.46
C THR A 20 -7.67 -2.98 3.40
N SER A 21 -6.76 -2.16 2.84
CA SER A 21 -5.87 -1.32 3.65
C SER A 21 -6.63 -0.27 4.45
N THR A 22 -7.66 0.34 3.87
CA THR A 22 -8.52 1.31 4.57
C THR A 22 -9.24 0.63 5.74
N LEU A 23 -9.85 -0.52 5.51
CA LEU A 23 -10.52 -1.29 6.56
C LEU A 23 -9.56 -1.67 7.69
N TYR A 24 -8.37 -2.18 7.33
CA TYR A 24 -7.32 -2.52 8.30
C TYR A 24 -6.95 -1.33 9.18
N HIS A 25 -6.71 -0.15 8.57
CA HIS A 25 -6.31 1.04 9.33
C HIS A 25 -7.43 1.61 10.20
N LEU A 26 -8.68 1.54 9.73
CA LEU A 26 -9.83 1.91 10.54
C LEU A 26 -9.98 0.99 11.76
N ALA A 27 -9.88 -0.33 11.55
CA ALA A 27 -9.92 -1.30 12.63
C ALA A 27 -8.76 -1.09 13.63
N LYS A 28 -7.55 -0.86 13.13
CA LYS A 28 -6.37 -0.56 13.96
C LYS A 28 -6.52 0.74 14.75
N ALA A 29 -7.26 1.72 14.22
CA ALA A 29 -7.63 2.97 14.90
C ALA A 29 -8.81 2.81 15.89
N GLY A 30 -9.33 1.59 16.08
CA GLY A 30 -10.42 1.31 16.98
C GLY A 30 -11.82 1.61 16.43
N TRP A 31 -11.96 1.85 15.13
CA TRP A 31 -13.26 2.06 14.51
C TRP A 31 -14.01 0.72 14.43
N LYS A 32 -15.25 0.74 14.91
CA LYS A 32 -16.19 -0.38 14.82
C LYS A 32 -17.25 -0.07 13.77
N ASP A 33 -18.03 -1.09 13.44
CA ASP A 33 -19.15 -0.98 12.48
C ASP A 33 -18.69 -0.50 11.08
N CYS A 34 -17.54 -1.01 10.64
CA CYS A 34 -17.02 -0.81 9.30
C CYS A 34 -17.36 -2.03 8.43
N VAL A 35 -17.91 -1.79 7.26
CA VAL A 35 -18.28 -2.83 6.29
C VAL A 35 -17.52 -2.62 4.99
N LEU A 36 -16.93 -3.69 4.46
CA LEU A 36 -16.32 -3.70 3.14
C LEU A 36 -17.20 -4.54 2.21
N LEU A 37 -17.57 -3.95 1.08
CA LEU A 37 -18.35 -4.60 0.05
C LEU A 37 -17.46 -4.85 -1.18
N GLU A 38 -17.41 -6.11 -1.62
CA GLU A 38 -16.74 -6.53 -2.85
C GLU A 38 -17.74 -7.31 -3.70
N LYS A 39 -17.80 -7.02 -4.98
CA LYS A 39 -18.72 -7.69 -5.91
C LYS A 39 -18.22 -9.06 -6.38
N ASN A 40 -16.93 -9.31 -6.29
CA ASN A 40 -16.25 -10.55 -6.68
C ASN A 40 -15.43 -11.08 -5.50
N GLU A 41 -14.30 -11.71 -5.78
CA GLU A 41 -13.32 -12.10 -4.77
C GLU A 41 -12.43 -10.90 -4.39
N LEU A 42 -11.91 -10.93 -3.16
CA LEU A 42 -10.93 -9.93 -2.73
C LEU A 42 -9.73 -9.92 -3.69
N THR A 43 -9.26 -8.74 -4.03
CA THR A 43 -8.12 -8.49 -4.91
C THR A 43 -8.33 -8.84 -6.40
N ALA A 44 -9.47 -9.35 -6.83
CA ALA A 44 -9.73 -9.79 -8.21
C ALA A 44 -9.61 -8.70 -9.29
N GLY A 45 -9.64 -7.43 -8.90
CA GLY A 45 -9.50 -6.28 -9.80
C GLY A 45 -8.05 -5.89 -10.09
N SER A 46 -7.78 -4.59 -10.13
CA SER A 46 -6.45 -4.03 -10.44
C SER A 46 -5.33 -4.52 -9.50
N THR A 47 -5.67 -4.91 -8.27
CA THR A 47 -4.69 -5.43 -7.30
C THR A 47 -4.04 -6.72 -7.78
N TRP A 48 -4.79 -7.63 -8.36
CA TRP A 48 -4.27 -8.87 -8.94
C TRP A 48 -3.29 -8.62 -10.10
N HIS A 49 -3.53 -7.56 -10.89
CA HIS A 49 -2.71 -7.23 -12.05
C HIS A 49 -1.45 -6.42 -11.70
N ALA A 50 -1.28 -6.04 -10.44
CA ALA A 50 -0.13 -5.26 -10.01
C ALA A 50 1.15 -6.10 -9.97
N ALA A 51 2.27 -5.49 -10.35
CA ALA A 51 3.59 -6.14 -10.32
C ALA A 51 4.15 -6.39 -8.90
N GLY A 52 3.42 -6.02 -7.86
CA GLY A 52 3.84 -6.21 -6.47
C GLY A 52 4.99 -5.30 -6.01
N ASN A 53 5.32 -4.27 -6.76
CA ASN A 53 6.39 -3.35 -6.39
C ASN A 53 5.95 -2.43 -5.25
N VAL A 54 6.77 -2.36 -4.20
CA VAL A 54 6.62 -1.43 -3.08
C VAL A 54 7.79 -0.44 -3.11
N PRO A 55 7.74 0.59 -3.97
CA PRO A 55 8.85 1.51 -4.15
C PRO A 55 9.00 2.43 -2.94
N ASN A 56 10.24 2.86 -2.68
CA ASN A 56 10.58 3.84 -1.64
C ASN A 56 11.32 5.05 -2.25
N PHE A 57 11.12 5.30 -3.53
CA PHE A 57 11.81 6.34 -4.26
C PHE A 57 10.84 7.15 -5.12
N ALA A 58 10.61 8.40 -4.75
CA ALA A 58 9.79 9.34 -5.50
C ALA A 58 10.41 10.74 -5.52
N GLY A 59 10.21 11.48 -6.61
CA GLY A 59 10.65 12.87 -6.77
C GLY A 59 9.86 13.86 -5.91
N SER A 60 8.62 13.53 -5.53
CA SER A 60 7.79 14.31 -4.63
C SER A 60 7.99 13.88 -3.18
N TRP A 61 8.24 14.85 -2.29
CA TRP A 61 8.40 14.60 -0.87
C TRP A 61 7.15 13.95 -0.23
N ALA A 62 5.96 14.41 -0.60
CA ALA A 62 4.70 13.85 -0.09
C ALA A 62 4.51 12.38 -0.52
N VAL A 63 4.72 12.08 -1.80
CA VAL A 63 4.61 10.71 -2.33
C VAL A 63 5.66 9.81 -1.68
N ARG A 64 6.88 10.29 -1.50
CA ARG A 64 7.94 9.55 -0.81
C ARG A 64 7.55 9.18 0.61
N ASN A 65 6.97 10.10 1.39
CA ASN A 65 6.55 9.82 2.76
C ASN A 65 5.45 8.76 2.81
N MET A 66 4.49 8.79 1.88
CA MET A 66 3.48 7.73 1.76
C MET A 66 4.14 6.38 1.42
N GLN A 67 5.07 6.35 0.48
CA GLN A 67 5.78 5.12 0.11
C GLN A 67 6.64 4.58 1.26
N ARG A 68 7.33 5.45 2.00
CA ARG A 68 8.08 5.04 3.22
C ARG A 68 7.18 4.43 4.26
N TYR A 69 6.01 5.02 4.49
CA TYR A 69 5.02 4.46 5.39
C TYR A 69 4.59 3.06 4.94
N GLY A 70 4.22 2.89 3.68
CA GLY A 70 3.84 1.60 3.10
C GLY A 70 4.95 0.55 3.22
N ALA A 71 6.18 0.90 2.83
CA ALA A 71 7.32 -0.01 2.93
C ALA A 71 7.61 -0.44 4.38
N LYS A 72 7.51 0.51 5.34
CA LYS A 72 7.66 0.20 6.77
C LYS A 72 6.54 -0.70 7.28
N MET A 73 5.31 -0.45 6.82
CA MET A 73 4.15 -1.27 7.18
C MET A 73 4.32 -2.70 6.65
N TYR A 74 4.68 -2.90 5.38
CA TYR A 74 4.85 -4.23 4.80
C TYR A 74 5.91 -5.08 5.49
N ARG A 75 6.97 -4.46 6.04
CA ARG A 75 7.99 -5.18 6.81
C ARG A 75 7.45 -5.84 8.09
N LYS A 76 6.42 -5.23 8.68
CA LYS A 76 5.82 -5.69 9.94
C LYS A 76 4.49 -6.41 9.77
N LEU A 77 3.85 -6.25 8.61
CA LEU A 77 2.48 -6.72 8.43
C LEU A 77 2.35 -8.23 8.65
N GLY A 78 3.33 -9.01 8.22
CA GLY A 78 3.34 -10.45 8.45
C GLY A 78 3.32 -10.83 9.92
N GLU A 79 4.07 -10.11 10.75
CA GLU A 79 4.08 -10.28 12.20
C GLU A 79 2.77 -9.81 12.83
N ASP A 80 2.27 -8.64 12.41
CA ASP A 80 1.04 -8.03 12.94
C ASP A 80 -0.22 -8.88 12.70
N VAL A 81 -0.24 -9.68 11.61
CA VAL A 81 -1.41 -10.49 11.21
C VAL A 81 -1.15 -12.01 11.27
N ASP A 82 0.00 -12.44 11.77
CA ASP A 82 0.42 -13.84 11.81
C ASP A 82 0.26 -14.57 10.47
N TYR A 83 0.74 -13.92 9.41
CA TYR A 83 0.66 -14.45 8.05
C TYR A 83 1.99 -14.29 7.31
N PRO A 84 2.50 -15.33 6.64
CA PRO A 84 3.76 -15.27 5.91
C PRO A 84 3.66 -14.29 4.75
N MET A 85 4.40 -13.19 4.83
CA MET A 85 4.48 -12.19 3.77
C MET A 85 5.69 -12.44 2.90
N ASN A 86 5.45 -12.57 1.60
CA ASN A 86 6.54 -12.68 0.61
C ASN A 86 7.05 -11.27 0.23
N TYR A 87 7.64 -10.58 1.20
CA TYR A 87 8.19 -9.23 1.04
C TYR A 87 9.71 -9.23 1.13
N HIS A 88 10.37 -8.93 0.02
CA HIS A 88 11.83 -8.90 -0.07
C HIS A 88 12.35 -7.48 -0.31
N VAL A 89 13.35 -7.06 0.46
CA VAL A 89 14.03 -5.77 0.28
C VAL A 89 15.20 -5.96 -0.67
N THR A 90 14.93 -5.90 -1.97
CA THR A 90 15.90 -6.16 -3.04
C THR A 90 16.63 -4.90 -3.52
N GLY A 91 16.18 -3.72 -3.09
CA GLY A 91 16.63 -2.45 -3.65
C GLY A 91 15.99 -2.17 -5.01
N ALA A 92 16.46 -1.10 -5.68
CA ALA A 92 16.00 -0.71 -7.00
C ALA A 92 17.15 -0.12 -7.81
N LEU A 93 17.15 -0.40 -9.12
CA LEU A 93 18.07 0.20 -10.08
C LEU A 93 17.31 1.19 -10.96
N ARG A 94 17.92 2.33 -11.23
CA ARG A 94 17.42 3.33 -12.15
C ARG A 94 18.51 3.71 -13.15
N LEU A 95 18.14 3.73 -14.41
CA LEU A 95 19.06 4.08 -15.51
C LEU A 95 18.87 5.55 -15.89
N ALA A 96 19.99 6.27 -16.01
CA ALA A 96 20.01 7.62 -16.53
C ALA A 96 20.55 7.61 -17.97
N HIS A 97 19.79 8.18 -18.90
CA HIS A 97 20.18 8.30 -20.30
C HIS A 97 20.84 9.66 -20.61
N SER A 98 20.84 10.58 -19.66
CA SER A 98 21.46 11.90 -19.80
C SER A 98 22.08 12.38 -18.49
N LYS A 99 22.92 13.41 -18.57
CA LYS A 99 23.52 14.06 -17.41
C LYS A 99 22.46 14.71 -16.51
N GLU A 100 21.45 15.33 -17.10
CA GLU A 100 20.35 15.97 -16.40
C GLU A 100 19.55 14.93 -15.57
N ARG A 101 19.34 13.77 -16.17
CA ARG A 101 18.67 12.67 -15.46
C ARG A 101 19.49 12.12 -14.30
N MET A 102 20.81 12.05 -14.45
CA MET A 102 21.70 11.65 -13.36
C MET A 102 21.66 12.68 -12.22
N GLN A 103 21.73 13.98 -12.53
CA GLN A 103 21.62 15.04 -11.52
C GLN A 103 20.27 15.01 -10.79
N GLU A 104 19.18 14.72 -11.50
CA GLU A 104 17.88 14.50 -10.86
C GLU A 104 17.93 13.34 -9.87
N PHE A 105 18.55 12.22 -10.23
CA PHE A 105 18.68 11.07 -9.35
C PHE A 105 19.55 11.37 -8.13
N GLU A 106 20.65 12.10 -8.28
CA GLU A 106 21.49 12.55 -7.17
C GLU A 106 20.72 13.44 -6.20
N ARG A 107 19.94 14.40 -6.73
CA ARG A 107 19.07 15.27 -5.92
C ARG A 107 18.04 14.45 -5.15
N VAL A 108 17.37 13.51 -5.83
CA VAL A 108 16.33 12.67 -5.19
C VAL A 108 16.95 11.71 -4.16
N ALA A 109 18.15 11.18 -4.42
CA ALA A 109 18.89 10.36 -3.46
C ALA A 109 19.29 11.18 -2.22
N GLY A 110 19.72 12.43 -2.41
CA GLY A 110 20.03 13.34 -1.31
C GLY A 110 18.85 13.63 -0.39
N MET A 111 17.63 13.66 -0.92
CA MET A 111 16.41 13.79 -0.11
C MET A 111 16.07 12.53 0.73
N GLY A 112 16.76 11.42 0.51
CA GLY A 112 16.52 10.13 1.17
C GLY A 112 17.40 9.90 2.41
N ARG A 113 18.38 10.73 2.63
CA ARG A 113 19.26 10.72 3.79
C ARG A 113 18.67 11.60 4.89
#